data_2d1ffcb9edab6547ca0947e77f5f9c74
#
_entry.id   2d1ffcb9edab6547ca0947e77f5f9c74
#
_cell.length_a   1.000
_cell.length_b   1.000
_cell.length_c   1.000
_cell.angle_alpha   90.00
_cell.angle_beta   90.00
_cell.angle_gamma   90.00
#
_symmetry.space_group_name_H-M   'P 1'
#
loop_
_entity.id
_entity.type
_entity.pdbx_description
1 polymer ?
#
loop_
_entity_poly.entity_id
_entity_poly.type
_entity_poly.pdbx_seq_one_letter_code
_entity_poly.pdbx_strand_id
1 'polypeptide(L)'
;MKLIFFVKDGCGVCENAKEKVDFFLEKWNARESVDVETVNLSTSDGLVEAAMRAVAEIPTIILEDTTGEVARWMKKAPPSEDLRTRLGV
;
A
#
# COMPACT_ATOMS: atom_id res chain seq x y z
N MET A 1 -9.36 8.26 -2.12
CA MET A 1 -8.20 7.74 -1.37
C MET A 1 -7.32 6.86 -2.22
N LYS A 2 -6.07 6.79 -1.93
CA LYS A 2 -5.08 6.03 -2.69
C LYS A 2 -4.24 5.17 -1.78
N LEU A 3 -4.08 3.89 -2.14
CA LEU A 3 -3.15 2.98 -1.50
C LEU A 3 -1.94 2.78 -2.39
N ILE A 4 -0.76 2.97 -1.86
CA ILE A 4 0.49 2.82 -2.60
C ILE A 4 1.29 1.68 -1.97
N PHE A 5 1.58 0.65 -2.77
CA PHE A 5 2.38 -0.49 -2.36
C PHE A 5 3.81 -0.33 -2.86
N PHE A 6 4.75 -0.24 -1.93
CA PHE A 6 6.17 -0.24 -2.26
C PHE A 6 6.70 -1.66 -2.12
N VAL A 7 7.08 -2.24 -3.25
CA VAL A 7 7.47 -3.65 -3.36
C VAL A 7 8.76 -3.77 -4.15
N LYS A 8 9.29 -4.98 -4.26
CA LYS A 8 10.37 -5.27 -5.21
C LYS A 8 10.22 -6.67 -5.76
N ASP A 9 10.96 -6.97 -6.84
CA ASP A 9 10.91 -8.27 -7.49
C ASP A 9 11.35 -9.38 -6.53
N GLY A 10 10.68 -10.52 -6.60
CA GLY A 10 11.00 -11.69 -5.81
C GLY A 10 10.65 -11.60 -4.34
N CYS A 11 9.78 -10.67 -3.96
CA CYS A 11 9.38 -10.47 -2.57
C CYS A 11 8.08 -11.21 -2.28
N GLY A 12 8.16 -12.40 -1.67
CA GLY A 12 6.97 -13.18 -1.31
C GLY A 12 6.08 -12.48 -0.27
N VAL A 13 6.69 -11.77 0.69
CA VAL A 13 5.94 -11.02 1.70
C VAL A 13 5.16 -9.88 1.07
N CYS A 14 5.74 -9.22 0.05
CA CYS A 14 5.06 -8.17 -0.70
C CYS A 14 3.82 -8.69 -1.43
N GLU A 15 3.96 -9.86 -2.06
CA GLU A 15 2.84 -10.49 -2.78
C GLU A 15 1.72 -10.86 -1.81
N ASN A 16 2.07 -11.44 -0.67
CA ASN A 16 1.09 -11.81 0.36
C ASN A 16 0.36 -10.59 0.91
N ALA A 17 1.09 -9.52 1.16
CA ALA A 17 0.49 -8.28 1.66
C ALA A 17 -0.51 -7.72 0.64
N LYS A 18 -0.14 -7.71 -0.63
CA LYS A 18 -1.01 -7.22 -1.69
C LYS A 18 -2.26 -8.08 -1.84
N GLU A 19 -2.12 -9.40 -1.80
CA GLU A 19 -3.26 -10.31 -1.88
C GLU A 19 -4.24 -10.09 -0.74
N LYS A 20 -3.73 -9.90 0.47
CA LYS A 20 -4.58 -9.62 1.64
C LYS A 20 -5.37 -8.33 1.48
N VAL A 21 -4.70 -7.27 1.04
CA VAL A 21 -5.38 -5.99 0.85
C VAL A 21 -6.40 -6.07 -0.28
N ASP A 22 -6.06 -6.72 -1.38
CA ASP A 22 -7.00 -6.93 -2.48
C ASP A 22 -8.25 -7.68 -1.99
N PHE A 23 -8.05 -8.72 -1.17
CA PHE A 23 -9.15 -9.46 -0.58
C PHE A 23 -10.04 -8.56 0.29
N PHE A 24 -9.44 -7.73 1.14
CA PHE A 24 -10.20 -6.81 1.99
C PHE A 24 -11.01 -5.81 1.17
N LEU A 25 -10.38 -5.20 0.17
CA LEU A 25 -11.07 -4.21 -0.67
C LEU A 25 -12.25 -4.83 -1.41
N GLU A 26 -12.11 -6.05 -1.88
CA GLU A 26 -13.19 -6.76 -2.54
C GLU A 26 -14.30 -7.11 -1.56
N LYS A 27 -13.93 -7.64 -0.38
CA LYS A 27 -14.89 -7.99 0.67
C LYS A 27 -15.71 -6.79 1.12
N TRP A 28 -15.09 -5.62 1.21
CA TRP A 28 -15.76 -4.39 1.65
C TRP A 28 -16.41 -3.62 0.51
N ASN A 29 -16.34 -4.14 -0.71
CA ASN A 29 -16.84 -3.47 -1.91
C ASN A 29 -16.24 -2.06 -2.07
N ALA A 30 -14.95 -1.93 -1.80
CA ALA A 30 -14.25 -0.63 -1.76
C ALA A 30 -13.31 -0.42 -2.95
N ARG A 31 -13.22 -1.36 -3.88
CA ARG A 31 -12.24 -1.28 -4.99
C ARG A 31 -12.43 -0.06 -5.88
N GLU A 32 -13.65 0.37 -6.07
CA GLU A 32 -13.95 1.52 -6.93
C GLU A 32 -13.67 2.85 -6.24
N SER A 33 -13.72 2.87 -4.90
CA SER A 33 -13.50 4.09 -4.13
C SER A 33 -12.05 4.30 -3.71
N VAL A 34 -11.17 3.31 -3.95
CA VAL A 34 -9.76 3.37 -3.56
C VAL A 34 -8.90 3.08 -4.77
N ASP A 35 -8.04 4.04 -5.12
CA ASP A 35 -7.03 3.83 -6.15
C ASP A 35 -5.88 3.04 -5.57
N VAL A 36 -5.40 2.05 -6.31
CA VAL A 36 -4.26 1.22 -5.89
C VAL A 36 -3.12 1.42 -6.86
N GLU A 37 -1.97 1.81 -6.33
CA GLU A 37 -0.75 2.00 -7.11
C GLU A 37 0.35 1.10 -6.56
N THR A 38 1.15 0.53 -7.44
CA THR A 38 2.30 -0.28 -7.05
C THR A 38 3.58 0.40 -7.54
N VAL A 39 4.53 0.58 -6.62
CA VAL A 39 5.84 1.16 -6.92
C VAL A 39 6.89 0.07 -6.69
N ASN A 40 7.63 -0.27 -7.74
CA ASN A 40 8.62 -1.34 -7.71
C ASN A 40 10.02 -0.76 -7.48
N LEU A 41 10.62 -1.06 -6.33
CA LEU A 41 11.95 -0.58 -5.95
C LEU A 41 13.08 -1.27 -6.71
N SER A 42 12.77 -2.29 -7.49
CA SER A 42 13.75 -2.91 -8.39
C SER A 42 14.00 -2.05 -9.63
N THR A 43 13.23 -0.99 -9.83
CA THR A 43 13.41 -0.04 -10.93
C THR A 43 14.01 1.27 -10.42
N SER A 44 14.67 2.01 -11.32
CA SER A 44 15.23 3.33 -10.98
C SER A 44 14.14 4.31 -10.55
N ASP A 45 13.03 4.34 -11.29
CA ASP A 45 11.91 5.23 -11.00
C ASP A 45 11.27 4.89 -9.66
N GLY A 46 11.15 3.60 -9.35
CA GLY A 46 10.61 3.15 -8.07
C GLY A 46 11.50 3.54 -6.90
N LEU A 47 12.81 3.47 -7.07
CA LEU A 47 13.77 3.90 -6.04
C LEU A 47 13.64 5.39 -5.75
N VAL A 48 13.50 6.21 -6.79
CA VAL A 48 13.33 7.66 -6.63
C VAL A 48 12.03 7.97 -5.89
N GLU A 49 10.94 7.34 -6.27
CA GLU A 49 9.65 7.52 -5.62
C GLU A 49 9.70 7.13 -4.14
N ALA A 50 10.34 5.99 -3.83
CA ALA A 50 10.51 5.54 -2.46
C ALA A 50 11.33 6.54 -1.64
N ALA A 51 12.39 7.08 -2.20
CA ALA A 51 13.23 8.07 -1.54
C ALA A 51 12.44 9.35 -1.24
N MET A 52 11.62 9.79 -2.18
CA MET A 52 10.80 11.00 -2.00
C MET A 52 9.76 10.84 -0.90
N ARG A 53 9.33 9.62 -0.62
CA ARG A 53 8.36 9.33 0.42
C ARG A 53 9.00 8.76 1.69
N ALA A 54 10.32 8.76 1.76
CA ALA A 54 11.08 8.23 2.89
C ALA A 54 10.72 6.78 3.20
N VAL A 55 10.59 5.95 2.17
CA VAL A 55 10.32 4.53 2.29
C VAL A 55 11.66 3.78 2.31
N ALA A 56 11.96 3.15 3.43
CA ALA A 56 13.20 2.41 3.63
C ALA A 56 13.00 0.90 3.76
N GLU A 57 11.76 0.46 3.97
CA GLU A 57 11.44 -0.95 4.23
C GLU A 57 10.44 -1.49 3.23
N ILE A 58 10.48 -2.80 2.99
CA ILE A 58 9.60 -3.46 2.03
C ILE A 58 8.97 -4.69 2.69
N PRO A 59 7.66 -4.92 2.49
CA PRO A 59 6.73 -3.99 1.83
C PRO A 59 6.41 -2.79 2.71
N THR A 60 6.10 -1.67 2.10
CA THR A 60 5.49 -0.53 2.77
C THR A 60 4.22 -0.18 2.04
N ILE A 61 3.14 0.02 2.78
CA ILE A 61 1.85 0.40 2.24
C ILE A 61 1.49 1.77 2.81
N ILE A 62 1.26 2.74 1.95
CA ILE A 62 0.89 4.09 2.33
C ILE A 62 -0.54 4.35 1.90
N LEU A 63 -1.34 4.85 2.81
CA LEU A 63 -2.68 5.37 2.49
C LEU A 63 -2.59 6.88 2.46
N GLU A 64 -3.07 7.47 1.37
CA GLU A 64 -3.12 8.94 1.27
C GLU A 64 -4.47 9.42 0.77
N ASP A 65 -4.81 10.64 1.17
CA ASP A 65 -5.97 11.37 0.66
C ASP A 65 -5.51 12.63 -0.05
N THR A 66 -6.41 13.57 -0.30
CA THR A 66 -6.09 14.81 -1.00
C THR A 66 -5.14 15.72 -0.22
N THR A 67 -5.00 15.50 1.08
CA THR A 67 -4.12 16.32 1.95
C THR A 67 -2.75 15.69 2.18
N GLY A 68 -2.54 14.44 1.77
CA GLY A 68 -1.28 13.75 1.90
C GLY A 68 -1.40 12.40 2.60
N GLU A 69 -0.31 11.94 3.18
CA GLU A 69 -0.24 10.64 3.84
C GLU A 69 -1.09 10.63 5.11
N VAL A 70 -1.99 9.63 5.19
CA VAL A 70 -2.89 9.40 6.32
C VAL A 70 -2.34 8.33 7.25
N ALA A 71 -1.76 7.27 6.67
CA ALA A 71 -1.26 6.14 7.43
C ALA A 71 -0.19 5.41 6.64
N ARG A 72 0.64 4.66 7.36
CA ARG A 72 1.73 3.89 6.76
C ARG A 72 1.91 2.60 7.54
N TRP A 73 2.02 1.48 6.83
CA TRP A 73 2.29 0.18 7.41
C TRP A 73 3.54 -0.40 6.76
N MET A 74 4.47 -0.87 7.59
CA MET A 74 5.77 -1.36 7.11
C MET A 74 5.94 -2.83 7.39
N LYS A 75 6.58 -3.55 6.46
CA LYS A 75 6.97 -4.96 6.55
C LYS A 75 5.84 -5.98 6.51
N LYS A 76 4.58 -5.55 6.57
CA LYS A 76 3.43 -6.46 6.53
C LYS A 76 2.19 -5.74 6.07
N ALA A 77 1.16 -6.52 5.74
CA ALA A 77 -0.15 -5.96 5.39
C ALA A 77 -0.74 -5.21 6.58
N PRO A 78 -1.52 -4.15 6.34
CA PRO A 78 -2.23 -3.48 7.43
C PRO A 78 -3.23 -4.42 8.08
N PRO A 79 -3.45 -4.30 9.41
CA PRO A 79 -4.54 -5.00 10.05
C PRO A 79 -5.87 -4.61 9.42
N SER A 80 -6.77 -5.59 9.21
CA SER A 80 -8.01 -5.32 8.49
C SER A 80 -8.86 -4.24 9.13
N GLU A 81 -8.98 -4.24 10.45
CA GLU A 81 -9.78 -3.24 11.15
C GLU A 81 -9.20 -1.85 11.06
N ASP A 82 -7.88 -1.72 11.15
CA ASP A 82 -7.21 -0.43 11.02
C ASP A 82 -7.41 0.14 9.62
N LEU A 83 -7.19 -0.69 8.60
CA LEU A 83 -7.39 -0.27 7.21
C LEU A 83 -8.84 0.11 6.97
N ARG A 84 -9.78 -0.69 7.43
CA ARG A 84 -11.21 -0.45 7.24
C ARG A 84 -11.64 0.87 7.88
N THR A 85 -11.20 1.10 9.10
CA THR A 85 -11.52 2.34 9.82
C THR A 85 -10.99 3.57 9.09
N ARG A 86 -9.76 3.49 8.61
CA ARG A 86 -9.14 4.61 7.89
C ARG A 86 -9.75 4.86 6.52
N LEU A 87 -10.22 3.82 5.86
CA LEU A 87 -10.93 3.96 4.59
C LEU A 87 -12.37 4.45 4.77
N GLY A 88 -12.95 4.25 5.92
CA GLY A 88 -14.33 4.67 6.19
C GLY A 88 -15.38 3.79 5.52
N VAL A 89 -15.10 2.53 5.35
CA VAL A 89 -16.02 1.60 4.68
C VAL A 89 -16.59 0.53 5.62
#